data_6e364ba14e4f29376ffc29394bdb4a04
#
_entry.id   6e364ba14e4f29376ffc29394bdb4a04
#
_cell.length_a   1.000
_cell.length_b   1.000
_cell.length_c   1.000
_cell.angle_alpha   90.00
_cell.angle_beta   90.00
_cell.angle_gamma   90.00
#
_symmetry.space_group_name_H-M   'P 1'
#
loop_
_entity.id
_entity.type
_entity.pdbx_description
1 polymer ?
#
loop_
_entity_poly.entity_id
_entity_poly.type
_entity_poly.pdbx_seq_one_letter_code
_entity_poly.pdbx_strand_id
1 'polypeptide(L)'
;MTDNVNHPRHYTQAAAQLEPIDVLRYAPFCIGNCLKYVIRAGYKGDALEDWRKAQLYYAWATENLIQTEEFLLNYATLLVKFDRLSLLRTAPSQFLEDLKTMIGGNIRALEIVCKQN
;
A
#
# COMPACT_ATOMS: atom_id res chain seq x y z
N MET A 1 6.53 -24.64 -16.95
CA MET A 1 6.46 -24.91 -15.51
C MET A 1 6.30 -23.61 -14.75
N THR A 2 5.47 -23.64 -13.75
CA THR A 2 5.23 -22.43 -12.94
C THR A 2 6.34 -22.26 -11.90
N ASP A 3 6.87 -21.06 -11.81
CA ASP A 3 7.81 -20.71 -10.76
C ASP A 3 7.02 -20.22 -9.55
N ASN A 4 6.86 -21.10 -8.56
CA ASN A 4 6.04 -20.80 -7.38
C ASN A 4 6.71 -19.85 -6.40
N VAL A 5 7.99 -19.58 -6.58
CA VAL A 5 8.72 -18.62 -5.74
C VAL A 5 8.50 -17.19 -6.25
N ASN A 6 8.72 -16.99 -7.54
CA ASN A 6 8.64 -15.65 -8.13
C ASN A 6 7.25 -15.33 -8.66
N HIS A 7 6.56 -16.33 -9.20
CA HIS A 7 5.23 -16.16 -9.81
C HIS A 7 4.34 -17.33 -9.42
N PRO A 8 3.64 -17.22 -8.28
CA PRO A 8 2.69 -18.26 -7.87
C PRO A 8 1.68 -18.55 -8.99
N ARG A 9 1.36 -19.83 -9.15
CA ARG A 9 0.52 -20.32 -10.25
C ARG A 9 -0.77 -19.51 -10.42
N HIS A 10 -1.47 -19.22 -9.35
CA HIS A 10 -2.76 -18.54 -9.44
C HIS A 10 -2.65 -17.10 -9.96
N TYR A 11 -1.45 -16.50 -9.92
CA TYR A 11 -1.23 -15.17 -10.50
C TYR A 11 -0.85 -15.24 -11.97
N THR A 12 -0.13 -16.27 -12.37
CA THR A 12 0.33 -16.36 -13.76
C THR A 12 -0.76 -16.78 -14.73
N GLN A 13 -1.87 -17.34 -14.26
CA GLN A 13 -2.98 -17.76 -15.10
C GLN A 13 -3.79 -16.59 -15.66
N ALA A 14 -3.76 -15.46 -15.00
CA ALA A 14 -4.47 -14.28 -15.45
C ALA A 14 -3.45 -13.21 -15.84
N ALA A 15 -3.29 -12.99 -17.14
CA ALA A 15 -2.26 -12.09 -17.67
C ALA A 15 -2.36 -10.65 -17.12
N ALA A 16 -3.53 -10.25 -16.62
CA ALA A 16 -3.74 -8.91 -16.11
C ALA A 16 -3.56 -8.80 -14.59
N GLN A 17 -3.35 -9.91 -13.88
CA GLN A 17 -3.24 -9.86 -12.44
C GLN A 17 -1.84 -9.44 -12.01
N LEU A 18 -1.79 -8.41 -11.16
CA LEU A 18 -0.56 -7.92 -10.56
C LEU A 18 -0.51 -8.33 -9.10
N GLU A 19 0.67 -8.78 -8.68
CA GLU A 19 0.98 -8.91 -7.27
C GLU A 19 1.59 -7.60 -6.77
N PRO A 20 1.43 -7.27 -5.48
CA PRO A 20 2.08 -6.08 -4.94
C PRO A 20 3.57 -6.00 -5.24
N ILE A 21 4.28 -7.13 -5.20
CA ILE A 21 5.72 -7.17 -5.46
C ILE A 21 6.07 -6.70 -6.88
N ASP A 22 5.17 -6.89 -7.85
CA ASP A 22 5.44 -6.48 -9.23
C ASP A 22 5.67 -4.97 -9.35
N VAL A 23 5.08 -4.20 -8.46
CA VAL A 23 5.21 -2.74 -8.42
C VAL A 23 6.12 -2.32 -7.28
N LEU A 24 5.89 -2.84 -6.08
CA LEU A 24 6.56 -2.37 -4.86
C LEU A 24 8.05 -2.68 -4.84
N ARG A 25 8.52 -3.66 -5.60
CA ARG A 25 9.96 -3.94 -5.69
C ARG A 25 10.77 -2.78 -6.26
N TYR A 26 10.12 -1.86 -6.97
CA TYR A 26 10.77 -0.66 -7.53
C TYR A 26 10.65 0.55 -6.60
N ALA A 27 9.92 0.41 -5.49
CA ALA A 27 9.64 1.53 -4.61
C ALA A 27 10.83 1.84 -3.70
N PRO A 28 11.03 3.12 -3.36
CA PRO A 28 11.85 3.47 -2.21
C PRO A 28 11.34 2.74 -0.97
N PHE A 29 12.23 2.37 -0.08
CA PHE A 29 11.93 1.48 1.04
C PHE A 29 10.70 1.93 1.85
N CYS A 30 10.64 3.20 2.22
CA CYS A 30 9.59 3.67 3.13
C CYS A 30 8.22 3.70 2.48
N ILE A 31 8.10 4.27 1.27
CA ILE A 31 6.80 4.29 0.59
C ILE A 31 6.38 2.87 0.19
N GLY A 32 7.33 2.03 -0.21
CA GLY A 32 7.04 0.63 -0.54
C GLY A 32 6.47 -0.13 0.64
N ASN A 33 7.05 0.02 1.82
CA ASN A 33 6.54 -0.63 3.02
C ASN A 33 5.21 -0.05 3.47
N CYS A 34 5.04 1.27 3.37
CA CYS A 34 3.76 1.90 3.66
C CYS A 34 2.64 1.26 2.84
N LEU A 35 2.82 1.22 1.51
CA LEU A 35 1.82 0.68 0.60
C LEU A 35 1.61 -0.81 0.83
N LYS A 36 2.66 -1.57 1.12
CA LYS A 36 2.55 -2.99 1.45
C LYS A 36 1.58 -3.21 2.62
N TYR A 37 1.74 -2.46 3.69
CA TYR A 37 0.87 -2.61 4.86
C TYR A 37 -0.54 -2.12 4.60
N VAL A 38 -0.73 -1.06 3.81
CA VAL A 38 -2.05 -0.59 3.42
C VAL A 38 -2.81 -1.67 2.62
N ILE A 39 -2.14 -2.31 1.67
CA ILE A 39 -2.73 -3.36 0.86
C ILE A 39 -3.08 -4.58 1.72
N ARG A 40 -2.23 -4.92 2.67
CA ARG A 40 -2.35 -6.11 3.49
C ARG A 40 -3.36 -6.00 4.65
N ALA A 41 -3.52 -4.81 5.22
CA ALA A 41 -4.25 -4.61 6.48
C ALA A 41 -5.66 -5.21 6.44
N GLY A 42 -5.96 -6.06 7.40
CA GLY A 42 -7.26 -6.72 7.50
C GLY A 42 -7.41 -8.00 6.69
N TYR A 43 -6.46 -8.29 5.80
CA TYR A 43 -6.47 -9.55 5.05
C TYR A 43 -5.63 -10.63 5.71
N LYS A 44 -4.66 -10.24 6.50
CA LYS A 44 -3.78 -11.19 7.19
C LYS A 44 -3.22 -10.53 8.44
N GLY A 45 -3.28 -11.24 9.57
CA GLY A 45 -2.73 -10.75 10.82
C GLY A 45 -3.56 -9.65 11.46
N ASP A 46 -2.93 -8.84 12.28
CA ASP A 46 -3.56 -7.78 13.05
C ASP A 46 -3.69 -6.51 12.21
N ALA A 47 -4.93 -6.16 11.87
CA ALA A 47 -5.21 -5.00 11.03
C ALA A 47 -4.71 -3.69 11.64
N LEU A 48 -4.94 -3.47 12.93
CA LEU A 48 -4.52 -2.24 13.60
C LEU A 48 -3.00 -2.11 13.59
N GLU A 49 -2.28 -3.20 13.82
CA GLU A 49 -0.83 -3.20 13.75
C GLU A 49 -0.34 -2.84 12.35
N ASP A 50 -0.97 -3.41 11.32
CA ASP A 50 -0.59 -3.12 9.93
C ASP A 50 -0.83 -1.65 9.58
N TRP A 51 -1.97 -1.08 9.99
CA TRP A 51 -2.24 0.35 9.75
C TRP A 51 -1.26 1.25 10.49
N ARG A 52 -0.86 0.89 11.71
CA ARG A 52 0.14 1.65 12.46
C ARG A 52 1.52 1.58 11.81
N LYS A 53 1.89 0.42 11.27
CA LYS A 53 3.13 0.29 10.49
C LYS A 53 3.06 1.14 9.23
N ALA A 54 1.93 1.12 8.54
CA ALA A 54 1.74 1.97 7.38
C ALA A 54 1.92 3.45 7.73
N GLN A 55 1.37 3.90 8.85
CA GLN A 55 1.51 5.27 9.30
C GLN A 55 2.95 5.66 9.58
N LEU A 56 3.70 4.77 10.23
CA LEU A 56 5.11 5.01 10.53
C LEU A 56 5.93 5.15 9.24
N TYR A 57 5.76 4.20 8.32
CA TYR A 57 6.48 4.25 7.04
C TYR A 57 6.04 5.44 6.18
N TYR A 58 4.77 5.84 6.27
CA TYR A 58 4.31 7.05 5.61
C TYR A 58 5.07 8.28 6.09
N ALA A 59 5.22 8.45 7.40
CA ALA A 59 5.96 9.56 7.98
C ALA A 59 7.39 9.60 7.46
N TRP A 60 8.06 8.46 7.42
CA TRP A 60 9.43 8.38 6.89
C TRP A 60 9.48 8.62 5.38
N ALA A 61 8.49 8.13 4.64
CA ALA A 61 8.44 8.36 3.19
C ALA A 61 8.33 9.85 2.84
N THR A 62 7.59 10.61 3.64
CA THR A 62 7.42 12.05 3.39
C THR A 62 8.63 12.88 3.77
N GLU A 63 9.59 12.31 4.49
CA GLU A 63 10.87 12.96 4.74
C GLU A 63 11.71 13.06 3.47
N ASN A 64 11.48 12.18 2.50
CA ASN A 64 12.10 12.25 1.19
C ASN A 64 11.02 12.36 0.12
N LEU A 65 10.36 13.51 0.09
CA LEU A 65 9.17 13.73 -0.70
C LEU A 65 9.44 13.62 -2.21
N ILE A 66 10.58 14.15 -2.65
CA ILE A 66 10.94 14.12 -4.08
C ILE A 66 11.01 12.69 -4.59
N GLN A 67 11.73 11.83 -3.90
CA GLN A 67 11.89 10.43 -4.29
C GLN A 67 10.55 9.68 -4.23
N THR A 68 9.75 9.94 -3.20
CA THR A 68 8.45 9.32 -3.03
C THR A 68 7.49 9.72 -4.14
N GLU A 69 7.40 11.01 -4.47
CA GLU A 69 6.52 11.50 -5.53
C GLU A 69 6.97 11.01 -6.91
N GLU A 70 8.27 10.92 -7.14
CA GLU A 70 8.81 10.39 -8.39
C GLU A 70 8.36 8.93 -8.60
N PHE A 71 8.46 8.11 -7.58
CA PHE A 71 7.98 6.73 -7.64
C PHE A 71 6.47 6.69 -7.94
N LEU A 72 5.68 7.48 -7.21
CA LEU A 72 4.24 7.50 -7.40
C LEU A 72 3.85 7.96 -8.80
N LEU A 73 4.56 8.96 -9.34
CA LEU A 73 4.32 9.44 -10.69
C LEU A 73 4.53 8.34 -11.73
N ASN A 74 5.56 7.53 -11.54
CA ASN A 74 5.91 6.48 -12.49
C ASN A 74 5.01 5.25 -12.39
N TYR A 75 4.48 4.97 -11.21
CA TYR A 75 3.77 3.71 -10.96
C TYR A 75 2.30 3.87 -10.56
N ALA A 76 1.75 5.10 -10.58
CA ALA A 76 0.38 5.34 -10.15
C ALA A 76 -0.64 4.47 -10.87
N THR A 77 -0.50 4.34 -12.20
CA THR A 77 -1.42 3.55 -13.02
C THR A 77 -1.47 2.07 -12.59
N LEU A 78 -0.34 1.54 -12.15
CA LEU A 78 -0.26 0.17 -11.67
C LEU A 78 -0.76 0.04 -10.24
N LEU A 79 -0.46 1.01 -9.41
CA LEU A 79 -0.88 1.00 -8.01
C LEU A 79 -2.39 1.00 -7.84
N VAL A 80 -3.10 1.76 -8.67
CA VAL A 80 -4.57 1.85 -8.58
C VAL A 80 -5.28 0.55 -8.95
N LYS A 81 -4.57 -0.47 -9.43
CA LYS A 81 -5.15 -1.79 -9.67
C LYS A 81 -5.35 -2.59 -8.38
N PHE A 82 -4.75 -2.18 -7.28
CA PHE A 82 -4.98 -2.80 -5.98
C PHE A 82 -6.19 -2.16 -5.32
N ASP A 83 -7.08 -2.99 -4.77
CA ASP A 83 -8.40 -2.56 -4.29
C ASP A 83 -8.38 -1.27 -3.47
N ARG A 84 -7.54 -1.22 -2.44
CA ARG A 84 -7.50 -0.04 -1.57
C ARG A 84 -6.92 1.18 -2.24
N LEU A 85 -6.02 0.98 -3.17
CA LEU A 85 -5.37 2.07 -3.86
C LEU A 85 -6.16 2.55 -5.07
N SER A 86 -7.19 1.83 -5.46
CA SER A 86 -8.02 2.21 -6.61
C SER A 86 -8.75 3.53 -6.41
N LEU A 87 -8.95 3.95 -5.17
CA LEU A 87 -9.59 5.22 -4.84
C LEU A 87 -8.63 6.40 -4.91
N LEU A 88 -7.34 6.15 -5.06
CA LEU A 88 -6.31 7.18 -4.98
C LEU A 88 -5.82 7.60 -6.38
N ARG A 89 -6.77 7.87 -7.29
CA ARG A 89 -6.47 8.16 -8.70
C ARG A 89 -6.20 9.64 -8.91
N THR A 90 -5.12 10.12 -8.35
CA THR A 90 -4.83 11.55 -8.37
C THR A 90 -3.34 11.81 -8.57
N ALA A 91 -2.96 13.08 -8.64
CA ALA A 91 -1.56 13.48 -8.69
C ALA A 91 -0.82 13.00 -7.43
N PRO A 92 0.51 12.79 -7.48
CA PRO A 92 1.27 12.27 -6.34
C PRO A 92 1.03 12.98 -5.03
N SER A 93 0.96 14.30 -5.03
CA SER A 93 0.72 15.06 -3.80
C SER A 93 -0.66 14.79 -3.21
N GLN A 94 -1.69 14.72 -4.05
CA GLN A 94 -3.05 14.41 -3.61
C GLN A 94 -3.15 12.94 -3.19
N PHE A 95 -2.47 12.05 -3.89
CA PHE A 95 -2.39 10.64 -3.51
C PHE A 95 -1.87 10.50 -2.08
N LEU A 96 -0.79 11.22 -1.75
CA LEU A 96 -0.22 11.17 -0.41
C LEU A 96 -1.16 11.72 0.65
N GLU A 97 -1.88 12.79 0.36
CA GLU A 97 -2.88 13.33 1.30
C GLU A 97 -4.03 12.35 1.52
N ASP A 98 -4.54 11.75 0.46
CA ASP A 98 -5.61 10.76 0.55
C ASP A 98 -5.16 9.51 1.30
N LEU A 99 -3.93 9.09 1.06
CA LEU A 99 -3.33 7.95 1.75
C LEU A 99 -3.23 8.22 3.26
N LYS A 100 -2.77 9.40 3.63
CA LYS A 100 -2.69 9.82 5.02
C LYS A 100 -4.06 9.76 5.71
N THR A 101 -5.07 10.29 5.05
CA THR A 101 -6.44 10.30 5.55
C THR A 101 -6.98 8.88 5.72
N MET A 102 -6.74 8.02 4.74
CA MET A 102 -7.16 6.62 4.79
C MET A 102 -6.52 5.90 5.98
N ILE A 103 -5.21 6.02 6.12
CA ILE A 103 -4.48 5.36 7.20
C ILE A 103 -4.99 5.84 8.56
N GLY A 104 -5.06 7.15 8.77
CA GLY A 104 -5.53 7.73 10.02
C GLY A 104 -6.96 7.35 10.36
N GLY A 105 -7.83 7.34 9.36
CA GLY A 105 -9.23 6.97 9.54
C GLY A 105 -9.40 5.52 9.97
N ASN A 106 -8.65 4.61 9.36
CA ASN A 106 -8.70 3.19 9.74
C ASN A 106 -8.15 2.95 11.14
N ILE A 107 -7.09 3.64 11.51
CA ILE A 107 -6.53 3.53 12.87
C ILE A 107 -7.57 3.97 13.90
N ARG A 108 -8.21 5.12 13.70
CA ARG A 108 -9.22 5.61 14.64
C ARG A 108 -10.40 4.65 14.77
N ALA A 109 -10.88 4.14 13.63
CA ALA A 109 -12.00 3.21 13.64
C ALA A 109 -11.67 1.93 14.42
N LEU A 110 -10.49 1.36 14.20
CA LEU A 110 -10.07 0.13 14.86
C LEU A 110 -9.76 0.35 16.34
N GLU A 111 -9.23 1.50 16.70
CA GLU A 111 -9.01 1.83 18.11
C GLU A 111 -10.33 1.92 18.89
N ILE A 112 -11.37 2.48 18.28
CA ILE A 112 -12.70 2.54 18.90
C ILE A 112 -13.23 1.11 19.14
N VAL A 113 -13.12 0.23 18.15
CA VAL A 113 -13.55 -1.16 18.29
C VAL A 113 -12.78 -1.87 19.40
N CYS A 114 -11.47 -1.68 19.47
CA CYS A 114 -10.64 -2.30 20.51
C CYS A 114 -11.02 -1.82 21.91
N LYS A 115 -11.40 -0.55 22.06
CA LYS A 115 -11.81 0.00 23.36
C LYS A 115 -13.17 -0.51 23.83
N GLN A 116 -14.04 -0.94 22.90
CA GLN A 116 -15.36 -1.46 23.22
C GLN A 116 -15.31 -2.92 23.67
N ASN A 117 -14.24 -3.60 23.39
CA ASN A 117 -14.03 -4.98 23.78
C ASN A 117 -13.24 -5.06 25.08
#